data_02e1bc6b3708308af35436f1c3a8bec8
#
_entry.id   02e1bc6b3708308af35436f1c3a8bec8
#
_cell.length_a   1.000
_cell.length_b   1.000
_cell.length_c   1.000
_cell.angle_alpha   90.00
_cell.angle_beta   90.00
_cell.angle_gamma   90.00
#
_symmetry.space_group_name_H-M   'P 1'
#
loop_
_entity.id
_entity.type
_entity.pdbx_description
1 polymer ?
#
loop_
_entity_poly.entity_id
_entity_poly.type
_entity_poly.pdbx_seq_one_letter_code
_entity_poly.pdbx_strand_id
1 'polypeptide(L)'
;MSGVGHVIKLDEIEKTPLRDAVMEETNWQADLNYCMSCGKCLSVCPLHGYSEWDARRMVRMVLLGMEQEVIDSDFIFQCTGCERCTLVCPMGVKIGNLVTRARSMRPRNQVPGGSQQTADLHRSKGNNMQIPTDEWIETLDWMKEEVQDDVPDLDFPIDQEGADYFITINSKLPQYYPMELQCIYKVFHAAGVSWTMPSIWWEGTNYAMF
;
A
#
# COMPACT_ATOMS: atom_id res chain seq x y z
N MET A 1 -2.50 -12.67 -35.72
CA MET A 1 -1.40 -13.38 -35.06
C MET A 1 -0.11 -13.02 -35.80
N SER A 2 0.53 -11.95 -35.38
CA SER A 2 1.86 -11.57 -35.88
C SER A 2 2.76 -11.43 -34.65
N GLY A 3 3.35 -12.56 -34.26
CA GLY A 3 4.41 -12.58 -33.27
C GLY A 3 5.68 -11.97 -33.89
N VAL A 4 5.82 -10.67 -33.79
CA VAL A 4 7.11 -10.04 -33.96
C VAL A 4 7.89 -10.34 -32.69
N GLY A 5 8.80 -11.31 -32.78
CA GLY A 5 9.74 -11.59 -31.69
C GLY A 5 10.51 -10.33 -31.38
N HIS A 6 10.28 -9.75 -30.22
CA HIS A 6 11.10 -8.65 -29.70
C HIS A 6 12.53 -9.17 -29.53
N VAL A 7 13.45 -8.71 -30.38
CA VAL A 7 14.88 -8.98 -30.21
C VAL A 7 15.39 -8.08 -29.09
N ILE A 8 15.71 -8.66 -27.95
CA ILE A 8 16.34 -7.94 -26.84
C ILE A 8 17.80 -7.71 -27.21
N LYS A 9 18.17 -6.45 -27.34
CA LYS A 9 19.57 -6.06 -27.56
C LYS A 9 20.21 -5.83 -26.18
N LEU A 10 21.09 -6.73 -25.79
CA LEU A 10 21.72 -6.72 -24.47
C LEU A 10 22.68 -5.55 -24.27
N ASP A 11 23.20 -4.99 -25.35
CA ASP A 11 24.07 -3.82 -25.36
C ASP A 11 23.31 -2.48 -25.18
N GLU A 12 21.99 -2.49 -25.39
CA GLU A 12 21.10 -1.34 -25.17
C GLU A 12 20.40 -1.38 -23.79
N ILE A 13 20.72 -2.34 -22.92
CA ILE A 13 20.20 -2.41 -21.55
C ILE A 13 20.89 -1.32 -20.71
N GLU A 14 20.45 -0.10 -20.89
CA GLU A 14 20.83 1.00 -20.00
C GLU A 14 20.07 0.91 -18.67
N LYS A 15 20.56 1.64 -17.66
CA LYS A 15 19.85 1.84 -16.38
C LYS A 15 18.44 2.36 -16.67
N THR A 16 17.45 1.65 -16.19
CA THR A 16 16.04 1.98 -16.44
C THR A 16 15.48 2.78 -15.28
N PRO A 17 14.61 3.79 -15.51
CA PRO A 17 14.07 4.64 -14.44
C PRO A 17 13.36 3.85 -13.34
N LEU A 18 12.62 2.80 -13.69
CA LEU A 18 11.94 1.95 -12.71
C LEU A 18 12.94 1.19 -11.84
N ARG A 19 13.94 0.58 -12.47
CA ARG A 19 15.00 -0.14 -11.76
C ARG A 19 15.75 0.78 -10.80
N ASP A 20 16.17 1.94 -11.26
CA ASP A 20 16.93 2.90 -10.47
C ASP A 20 16.07 3.41 -9.30
N ALA A 21 14.81 3.74 -9.51
CA ALA A 21 13.90 4.16 -8.44
C ALA A 21 13.71 3.09 -7.35
N VAL A 22 13.61 1.81 -7.74
CA VAL A 22 13.52 0.69 -6.77
C VAL A 22 14.82 0.51 -6.01
N MET A 23 15.96 0.68 -6.68
CA MET A 23 17.28 0.55 -6.07
C MET A 23 17.57 1.65 -5.05
N GLU A 24 17.15 2.88 -5.32
CA GLU A 24 17.28 4.01 -4.40
C GLU A 24 16.48 3.81 -3.10
N GLU A 25 15.26 3.25 -3.19
CA GLU A 25 14.41 3.05 -2.01
C GLU A 25 14.82 1.87 -1.12
N THR A 26 15.47 0.88 -1.67
CA THR A 26 15.72 -0.36 -0.95
C THR A 26 16.95 -0.29 -0.03
N ASN A 27 17.59 0.87 0.10
CA ASN A 27 18.76 1.01 0.99
C ASN A 27 19.74 -0.17 0.85
N TRP A 28 20.12 -0.53 -0.39
CA TRP A 28 21.12 -1.53 -0.74
C TRP A 28 20.88 -2.99 -0.26
N GLN A 29 19.89 -3.23 0.59
CA GLN A 29 19.64 -4.58 1.12
C GLN A 29 18.84 -5.51 0.19
N ALA A 30 18.34 -5.02 -0.92
CA ALA A 30 17.45 -5.79 -1.78
C ALA A 30 17.65 -5.45 -3.26
N ASP A 31 18.89 -5.47 -3.71
CA ASP A 31 19.22 -5.28 -5.11
C ASP A 31 18.51 -6.32 -5.99
N LEU A 32 17.76 -5.85 -6.98
CA LEU A 32 17.13 -6.71 -7.99
C LEU A 32 18.15 -7.63 -8.68
N ASN A 33 19.40 -7.22 -8.80
CA ASN A 33 20.48 -8.00 -9.41
C ASN A 33 20.78 -9.30 -8.65
N TYR A 34 20.44 -9.41 -7.36
CA TYR A 34 20.58 -10.65 -6.61
C TYR A 34 19.53 -11.69 -6.95
N CYS A 35 18.58 -11.38 -7.79
CA CYS A 35 17.56 -12.33 -8.20
C CYS A 35 18.14 -13.50 -8.96
N MET A 36 18.20 -14.66 -8.31
CA MET A 36 18.68 -15.92 -8.91
C MET A 36 17.58 -16.69 -9.67
N SER A 37 16.42 -16.08 -9.90
CA SER A 37 15.28 -16.67 -10.65
C SER A 37 14.78 -18.02 -10.10
N CYS A 38 14.92 -18.29 -8.81
CA CYS A 38 14.59 -19.57 -8.18
C CYS A 38 13.08 -19.92 -8.17
N GLY A 39 12.20 -18.93 -8.38
CA GLY A 39 10.75 -19.14 -8.47
C GLY A 39 10.00 -19.21 -7.14
N LYS A 40 10.64 -19.08 -5.96
CA LYS A 40 9.93 -19.10 -4.67
C LYS A 40 8.84 -18.04 -4.56
N CYS A 41 9.08 -16.83 -5.11
CA CYS A 41 8.09 -15.76 -5.14
C CYS A 41 6.84 -16.12 -5.95
N LEU A 42 6.99 -16.95 -7.00
CA LEU A 42 5.90 -17.46 -7.81
C LEU A 42 5.01 -18.41 -7.00
N SER A 43 5.61 -19.36 -6.27
CA SER A 43 4.88 -20.42 -5.55
C SER A 43 3.96 -19.92 -4.43
N VAL A 44 4.19 -18.70 -3.92
CA VAL A 44 3.39 -18.10 -2.84
C VAL A 44 2.45 -17.00 -3.32
N CYS A 45 2.53 -16.65 -4.61
CA CYS A 45 1.69 -15.58 -5.17
C CYS A 45 0.25 -16.08 -5.35
N PRO A 46 -0.76 -15.40 -4.77
CA PRO A 46 -2.15 -15.79 -4.94
C PRO A 46 -2.65 -15.61 -6.39
N LEU A 47 -1.91 -14.87 -7.22
CA LEU A 47 -2.22 -14.69 -8.64
C LEU A 47 -1.59 -15.77 -9.53
N HIS A 48 -0.81 -16.69 -8.96
CA HIS A 48 -0.21 -17.76 -9.73
C HIS A 48 -1.28 -18.66 -10.38
N GLY A 49 -1.18 -18.81 -11.69
CA GLY A 49 -2.13 -19.58 -12.48
C GLY A 49 -3.40 -18.82 -12.94
N TYR A 50 -3.63 -17.61 -12.40
CA TYR A 50 -4.74 -16.74 -12.83
C TYR A 50 -4.28 -15.63 -13.79
N SER A 51 -3.00 -15.29 -13.78
CA SER A 51 -2.41 -14.28 -14.64
C SER A 51 -1.31 -14.89 -15.49
N GLU A 52 -1.11 -14.37 -16.70
CA GLU A 52 0.06 -14.69 -17.53
C GLU A 52 1.36 -14.12 -16.94
N TRP A 53 1.21 -13.19 -15.99
CA TRP A 53 2.30 -12.54 -15.28
C TRP A 53 2.48 -13.14 -13.90
N ASP A 54 3.72 -13.11 -13.43
CA ASP A 54 4.10 -13.49 -12.08
C ASP A 54 5.24 -12.61 -11.55
N ALA A 55 5.45 -12.66 -10.24
CA ALA A 55 6.46 -11.87 -9.56
C ALA A 55 7.90 -12.12 -10.08
N ARG A 56 8.22 -13.37 -10.46
CA ARG A 56 9.54 -13.71 -11.01
C ARG A 56 9.72 -13.12 -12.40
N ARG A 57 8.69 -13.26 -13.26
CA ARG A 57 8.69 -12.69 -14.63
C ARG A 57 8.90 -11.19 -14.57
N MET A 58 8.15 -10.51 -13.71
CA MET A 58 8.26 -9.06 -13.52
C MET A 58 9.69 -8.63 -13.16
N VAL A 59 10.33 -9.25 -12.15
CA VAL A 59 11.70 -8.95 -11.77
C VAL A 59 12.67 -9.19 -12.93
N ARG A 60 12.51 -10.31 -13.64
CA ARG A 60 13.39 -10.63 -14.77
C ARG A 60 13.24 -9.66 -15.92
N MET A 61 12.04 -9.21 -16.24
CA MET A 61 11.81 -8.24 -17.31
C MET A 61 12.46 -6.90 -17.00
N VAL A 62 12.34 -6.40 -15.75
CA VAL A 62 13.04 -5.18 -15.34
C VAL A 62 14.56 -5.33 -15.46
N LEU A 63 15.11 -6.47 -15.02
CA LEU A 63 16.56 -6.74 -15.16
C LEU A 63 17.04 -6.81 -16.63
N LEU A 64 16.16 -7.15 -17.54
CA LEU A 64 16.43 -7.20 -18.98
C LEU A 64 16.10 -5.88 -19.71
N GLY A 65 15.80 -4.80 -18.99
CA GLY A 65 15.45 -3.50 -19.58
C GLY A 65 14.06 -3.45 -20.23
N MET A 66 13.20 -4.44 -19.96
CA MET A 66 11.82 -4.52 -20.46
C MET A 66 10.84 -3.98 -19.42
N GLU A 67 11.14 -2.81 -18.84
CA GLU A 67 10.33 -2.25 -17.75
C GLU A 67 9.00 -1.70 -18.24
N GLN A 68 8.93 -1.21 -19.47
CA GLN A 68 7.69 -0.66 -20.01
C GLN A 68 6.61 -1.72 -20.08
N GLU A 69 6.93 -2.95 -20.45
CA GLU A 69 6.00 -4.07 -20.45
C GLU A 69 5.49 -4.41 -19.05
N VAL A 70 6.33 -4.21 -18.02
CA VAL A 70 5.92 -4.36 -16.62
C VAL A 70 4.96 -3.25 -16.22
N ILE A 71 5.29 -1.99 -16.54
CA ILE A 71 4.46 -0.83 -16.24
C ILE A 71 3.10 -0.95 -16.97
N ASP A 72 3.09 -1.45 -18.21
CA ASP A 72 1.88 -1.59 -19.03
C ASP A 72 1.06 -2.85 -18.70
N SER A 73 1.59 -3.75 -17.87
CA SER A 73 0.88 -4.98 -17.50
C SER A 73 -0.27 -4.70 -16.51
N ASP A 74 -1.37 -5.44 -16.64
CA ASP A 74 -2.46 -5.39 -15.65
C ASP A 74 -2.06 -6.03 -14.33
N PHE A 75 -1.03 -6.85 -14.31
CA PHE A 75 -0.54 -7.55 -13.13
C PHE A 75 -0.21 -6.60 -11.98
N ILE A 76 0.36 -5.44 -12.26
CA ILE A 76 0.72 -4.48 -11.21
C ILE A 76 -0.50 -4.00 -10.42
N PHE A 77 -1.70 -3.91 -11.03
CA PHE A 77 -2.94 -3.54 -10.35
C PHE A 77 -3.75 -4.75 -9.86
N GLN A 78 -3.49 -5.95 -10.34
CA GLN A 78 -4.04 -7.18 -9.79
C GLN A 78 -3.32 -7.59 -8.49
N CYS A 79 -2.06 -7.19 -8.32
CA CYS A 79 -1.27 -7.48 -7.13
C CYS A 79 -1.92 -6.88 -5.88
N THR A 80 -2.15 -7.70 -4.87
CA THR A 80 -2.80 -7.28 -3.61
C THR A 80 -1.85 -6.62 -2.60
N GLY A 81 -0.55 -6.48 -2.92
CA GLY A 81 0.44 -5.92 -1.99
C GLY A 81 0.72 -6.77 -0.74
N CYS A 82 0.42 -8.06 -0.77
CA CYS A 82 0.53 -8.94 0.41
C CYS A 82 1.96 -9.27 0.86
N GLU A 83 2.98 -8.82 0.15
CA GLU A 83 4.44 -8.97 0.43
C GLU A 83 4.96 -10.42 0.58
N ARG A 84 4.15 -11.44 0.34
CA ARG A 84 4.58 -12.85 0.45
C ARG A 84 5.79 -13.15 -0.44
N CYS A 85 5.84 -12.59 -1.64
CA CYS A 85 6.96 -12.74 -2.58
C CYS A 85 8.27 -12.17 -2.03
N THR A 86 8.22 -11.06 -1.30
CA THR A 86 9.35 -10.45 -0.59
C THR A 86 9.79 -11.32 0.57
N LEU A 87 8.85 -11.79 1.40
CA LEU A 87 9.13 -12.58 2.60
C LEU A 87 9.83 -13.91 2.30
N VAL A 88 9.47 -14.59 1.20
CA VAL A 88 10.06 -15.89 0.85
C VAL A 88 11.31 -15.78 0.00
N CYS A 89 11.71 -14.58 -0.40
CA CYS A 89 12.86 -14.39 -1.25
C CYS A 89 14.15 -14.69 -0.47
N PRO A 90 14.95 -15.73 -0.85
CA PRO A 90 16.17 -16.08 -0.13
C PRO A 90 17.26 -15.01 -0.28
N MET A 91 17.13 -14.16 -1.29
CA MET A 91 18.07 -13.07 -1.58
C MET A 91 17.60 -11.72 -1.05
N GLY A 92 16.46 -11.67 -0.35
CA GLY A 92 15.92 -10.44 0.24
C GLY A 92 15.42 -9.40 -0.75
N VAL A 93 15.15 -9.78 -2.01
CA VAL A 93 14.65 -8.84 -3.03
C VAL A 93 13.27 -8.30 -2.64
N LYS A 94 13.12 -6.98 -2.57
CA LYS A 94 11.89 -6.27 -2.21
C LYS A 94 10.92 -6.18 -3.40
N ILE A 95 10.31 -7.30 -3.75
CA ILE A 95 9.48 -7.42 -4.96
C ILE A 95 8.22 -6.54 -4.86
N GLY A 96 7.66 -6.37 -3.66
CA GLY A 96 6.51 -5.48 -3.45
C GLY A 96 6.81 -4.03 -3.81
N ASN A 97 8.00 -3.53 -3.47
CA ASN A 97 8.43 -2.17 -3.84
C ASN A 97 8.47 -1.99 -5.37
N LEU A 98 8.89 -3.02 -6.10
CA LEU A 98 8.89 -2.98 -7.56
C LEU A 98 7.47 -2.77 -8.12
N VAL A 99 6.47 -3.48 -7.56
CA VAL A 99 5.06 -3.30 -7.96
C VAL A 99 4.58 -1.88 -7.66
N THR A 100 4.84 -1.39 -6.46
CA THR A 100 4.43 -0.04 -6.05
C THR A 100 5.03 1.04 -6.96
N ARG A 101 6.31 0.90 -7.30
CA ARG A 101 6.98 1.83 -8.22
C ARG A 101 6.46 1.72 -9.65
N ALA A 102 6.23 0.53 -10.15
CA ALA A 102 5.63 0.35 -11.46
C ALA A 102 4.23 1.01 -11.55
N ARG A 103 3.42 0.90 -10.49
CA ARG A 103 2.13 1.61 -10.40
C ARG A 103 2.29 3.12 -10.48
N SER A 104 3.24 3.69 -9.75
CA SER A 104 3.46 5.14 -9.72
C SER A 104 3.95 5.71 -11.08
N MET A 105 4.51 4.87 -11.92
CA MET A 105 4.97 5.24 -13.26
C MET A 105 3.91 5.04 -14.36
N ARG A 106 2.80 4.37 -14.05
CA ARG A 106 1.70 4.18 -15.01
C ARG A 106 1.04 5.52 -15.33
N PRO A 107 0.86 5.89 -16.60
CA PRO A 107 0.11 7.09 -16.98
C PRO A 107 -1.29 7.08 -16.36
N ARG A 108 -1.72 8.21 -15.77
CA ARG A 108 -2.98 8.28 -15.03
C ARG A 108 -4.20 7.82 -15.85
N ASN A 109 -4.23 8.14 -17.14
CA ASN A 109 -5.31 7.71 -18.04
C ASN A 109 -5.34 6.19 -18.32
N GLN A 110 -4.35 5.45 -17.85
CA GLN A 110 -4.24 4.00 -17.97
C GLN A 110 -4.36 3.29 -16.62
N VAL A 111 -4.49 4.02 -15.52
CA VAL A 111 -4.77 3.45 -14.19
C VAL A 111 -6.22 2.98 -14.14
N PRO A 112 -6.54 1.83 -13.53
CA PRO A 112 -7.92 1.36 -13.39
C PRO A 112 -8.84 2.40 -12.77
N GLY A 113 -10.03 2.61 -13.36
CA GLY A 113 -10.94 3.69 -12.97
C GLY A 113 -11.38 3.63 -11.50
N GLY A 114 -11.58 2.44 -10.93
CA GLY A 114 -11.88 2.27 -9.51
C GLY A 114 -10.77 2.78 -8.59
N SER A 115 -9.50 2.51 -8.94
CA SER A 115 -8.34 3.01 -8.18
C SER A 115 -8.25 4.54 -8.27
N GLN A 116 -8.47 5.11 -9.47
CA GLN A 116 -8.50 6.56 -9.63
C GLN A 116 -9.60 7.22 -8.80
N GLN A 117 -10.81 6.67 -8.86
CA GLN A 117 -11.96 7.18 -8.10
C GLN A 117 -11.67 7.18 -6.60
N THR A 118 -11.13 6.08 -6.07
CA THR A 118 -10.80 5.97 -4.65
C THR A 118 -9.74 7.01 -4.24
N ALA A 119 -8.70 7.18 -5.05
CA ALA A 119 -7.67 8.18 -4.79
C ALA A 119 -8.22 9.62 -4.84
N ASP A 120 -9.11 9.91 -5.80
CA ASP A 120 -9.72 11.23 -5.93
C ASP A 120 -10.69 11.54 -4.78
N LEU A 121 -11.46 10.55 -4.32
CA LEU A 121 -12.31 10.68 -3.14
C LEU A 121 -11.49 10.96 -1.89
N HIS A 122 -10.41 10.21 -1.67
CA HIS A 122 -9.53 10.46 -0.55
C HIS A 122 -8.90 11.86 -0.61
N ARG A 123 -8.41 12.28 -1.77
CA ARG A 123 -7.83 13.62 -1.98
C ARG A 123 -8.82 14.76 -1.76
N SER A 124 -10.08 14.59 -2.12
CA SER A 124 -11.10 15.63 -2.05
C SER A 124 -11.88 15.65 -0.74
N LYS A 125 -12.03 14.50 -0.07
CA LYS A 125 -12.88 14.32 1.11
C LYS A 125 -12.10 13.92 2.38
N GLY A 126 -10.80 13.63 2.26
CA GLY A 126 -9.99 13.15 3.38
C GLY A 126 -10.22 11.69 3.77
N ASN A 127 -11.18 11.02 3.12
CA ASN A 127 -11.44 9.60 3.25
C ASN A 127 -12.09 9.03 2.00
N ASN A 128 -11.86 7.74 1.72
CA ASN A 128 -12.35 7.08 0.51
C ASN A 128 -13.81 6.63 0.58
N MET A 129 -14.38 6.63 1.80
CA MET A 129 -15.79 6.26 2.05
C MET A 129 -16.74 7.45 1.96
N GLN A 130 -16.20 8.66 1.77
CA GLN A 130 -16.96 9.92 1.72
C GLN A 130 -17.74 10.22 3.02
N ILE A 131 -17.27 9.74 4.15
CA ILE A 131 -17.87 10.02 5.46
C ILE A 131 -17.72 11.52 5.74
N PRO A 132 -18.80 12.26 6.00
CA PRO A 132 -18.75 13.67 6.40
C PRO A 132 -18.03 13.86 7.74
N THR A 133 -17.47 15.05 7.95
CA THR A 133 -16.72 15.34 9.19
C THR A 133 -17.61 15.26 10.44
N ASP A 134 -18.85 15.76 10.36
CA ASP A 134 -19.83 15.70 11.43
C ASP A 134 -20.19 14.26 11.80
N GLU A 135 -20.46 13.41 10.82
CA GLU A 135 -20.72 11.99 11.04
C GLU A 135 -19.51 11.26 11.65
N TRP A 136 -18.30 11.65 11.24
CA TRP A 136 -17.06 11.13 11.83
C TRP A 136 -16.94 11.50 13.31
N ILE A 137 -17.19 12.77 13.67
CA ILE A 137 -17.15 13.25 15.06
C ILE A 137 -18.22 12.55 15.91
N GLU A 138 -19.46 12.44 15.42
CA GLU A 138 -20.52 11.70 16.10
C GLU A 138 -20.11 10.23 16.36
N THR A 139 -19.44 9.60 15.40
CA THR A 139 -18.94 8.22 15.56
C THR A 139 -17.91 8.12 16.69
N LEU A 140 -16.99 9.10 16.79
CA LEU A 140 -16.00 9.15 17.87
C LEU A 140 -16.66 9.39 19.23
N ASP A 141 -17.63 10.31 19.31
CA ASP A 141 -18.35 10.61 20.54
C ASP A 141 -19.14 9.38 21.05
N TRP A 142 -19.82 8.70 20.15
CA TRP A 142 -20.51 7.44 20.47
C TRP A 142 -19.53 6.37 21.00
N MET A 143 -18.40 6.16 20.32
CA MET A 143 -17.40 5.19 20.77
C MET A 143 -16.77 5.58 22.11
N LYS A 144 -16.60 6.87 22.37
CA LYS A 144 -16.12 7.38 23.65
C LYS A 144 -17.09 7.07 24.77
N GLU A 145 -18.39 7.35 24.58
CA GLU A 145 -19.43 7.04 25.58
C GLU A 145 -19.41 5.55 25.93
N GLU A 146 -19.37 4.66 24.97
CA GLU A 146 -19.30 3.22 25.22
C GLU A 146 -18.05 2.78 26.00
N VAL A 147 -16.89 3.35 25.66
CA VAL A 147 -15.64 2.99 26.33
C VAL A 147 -15.59 3.54 27.77
N GLN A 148 -16.22 4.69 28.02
CA GLN A 148 -16.26 5.31 29.35
C GLN A 148 -17.09 4.50 30.38
N ASP A 149 -17.93 3.58 29.93
CA ASP A 149 -18.55 2.60 30.82
C ASP A 149 -17.52 1.69 31.51
N ASP A 150 -16.42 1.36 30.81
CA ASP A 150 -15.32 0.53 31.32
C ASP A 150 -14.15 1.37 31.88
N VAL A 151 -13.84 2.50 31.23
CA VAL A 151 -12.70 3.38 31.53
C VAL A 151 -13.19 4.84 31.58
N PRO A 152 -13.75 5.31 32.74
CA PRO A 152 -14.45 6.59 32.85
C PRO A 152 -13.63 7.83 32.51
N ASP A 153 -12.31 7.79 32.65
CA ASP A 153 -11.38 8.88 32.38
C ASP A 153 -10.73 8.83 30.98
N LEU A 154 -11.11 7.88 30.13
CA LEU A 154 -10.64 7.83 28.77
C LEU A 154 -11.30 8.92 27.93
N ASP A 155 -10.47 9.69 27.23
CA ASP A 155 -10.90 10.71 26.27
C ASP A 155 -10.40 10.40 24.86
N PHE A 156 -11.11 10.89 23.83
CA PHE A 156 -10.71 10.82 22.44
C PHE A 156 -10.30 12.22 21.99
N PRO A 157 -9.01 12.57 22.12
CA PRO A 157 -8.55 13.89 21.77
C PRO A 157 -8.57 14.08 20.26
N ILE A 158 -9.29 15.13 19.82
CA ILE A 158 -9.43 15.50 18.41
C ILE A 158 -8.69 16.82 18.19
N ASP A 159 -7.87 16.87 17.14
CA ASP A 159 -7.10 18.06 16.72
C ASP A 159 -6.27 18.72 17.84
N GLN A 160 -5.79 17.94 18.79
CA GLN A 160 -4.98 18.45 19.90
C GLN A 160 -3.55 18.74 19.43
N GLU A 161 -3.16 20.01 19.49
CA GLU A 161 -1.79 20.43 19.17
C GLU A 161 -0.79 19.94 20.22
N GLY A 162 0.38 19.50 19.77
CA GLY A 162 1.49 19.09 20.64
C GLY A 162 1.38 17.68 21.18
N ALA A 163 0.44 16.89 20.72
CA ALA A 163 0.40 15.46 21.04
C ALA A 163 1.63 14.72 20.47
N ASP A 164 2.13 13.72 21.22
CA ASP A 164 3.28 12.92 20.81
C ASP A 164 2.98 12.00 19.63
N TYR A 165 1.72 11.56 19.50
CA TYR A 165 1.27 10.65 18.46
C TYR A 165 0.08 11.22 17.71
N PHE A 166 0.20 11.30 16.40
CA PHE A 166 -0.89 11.61 15.47
C PHE A 166 -1.40 10.31 14.87
N ILE A 167 -2.67 9.99 15.12
CA ILE A 167 -3.24 8.69 14.76
C ILE A 167 -4.19 8.85 13.58
N THR A 168 -3.92 8.12 12.52
CA THR A 168 -4.84 7.94 11.41
C THR A 168 -5.27 6.46 11.35
N ILE A 169 -6.48 6.22 10.89
CA ILE A 169 -7.05 4.87 10.84
C ILE A 169 -7.60 4.54 9.46
N ASN A 170 -7.77 3.27 9.17
CA ASN A 170 -8.48 2.85 7.98
C ASN A 170 -9.99 3.06 8.19
N SER A 171 -10.68 3.61 7.20
CA SER A 171 -12.14 3.87 7.25
C SER A 171 -13.01 2.64 7.55
N LYS A 172 -12.49 1.45 7.32
CA LYS A 172 -13.19 0.20 7.67
C LYS A 172 -13.24 -0.08 9.16
N LEU A 173 -12.28 0.44 9.94
CA LEU A 173 -12.24 0.21 11.39
C LEU A 173 -13.49 0.77 12.08
N PRO A 174 -13.81 2.06 11.99
CA PRO A 174 -14.98 2.58 12.66
C PRO A 174 -16.30 2.00 12.12
N GLN A 175 -16.33 1.63 10.84
CA GLN A 175 -17.56 1.18 10.19
C GLN A 175 -17.88 -0.30 10.43
N TYR A 176 -16.86 -1.16 10.46
CA TYR A 176 -17.07 -2.62 10.54
C TYR A 176 -16.47 -3.27 11.80
N TYR A 177 -15.51 -2.60 12.45
CA TYR A 177 -14.77 -3.13 13.59
C TYR A 177 -14.60 -2.09 14.70
N PRO A 178 -15.68 -1.41 15.15
CA PRO A 178 -15.57 -0.35 16.15
C PRO A 178 -14.97 -0.82 17.48
N MET A 179 -15.21 -2.05 17.88
CA MET A 179 -14.65 -2.63 19.10
C MET A 179 -13.12 -2.76 19.05
N GLU A 180 -12.54 -3.04 17.87
CA GLU A 180 -11.08 -3.08 17.72
C GLU A 180 -10.47 -1.69 17.92
N LEU A 181 -11.15 -0.66 17.40
CA LEU A 181 -10.72 0.72 17.57
C LEU A 181 -10.81 1.15 19.04
N GLN A 182 -11.86 0.79 19.75
CA GLN A 182 -12.00 1.01 21.20
C GLN A 182 -10.86 0.34 21.98
N CYS A 183 -10.47 -0.90 21.62
CA CYS A 183 -9.35 -1.59 22.25
C CYS A 183 -8.02 -0.83 22.03
N ILE A 184 -7.79 -0.28 20.84
CA ILE A 184 -6.60 0.54 20.55
C ILE A 184 -6.55 1.76 21.48
N TYR A 185 -7.66 2.47 21.66
CA TYR A 185 -7.73 3.64 22.54
C TYR A 185 -7.51 3.27 24.02
N LYS A 186 -8.09 2.18 24.48
CA LYS A 186 -7.83 1.65 25.85
C LYS A 186 -6.34 1.35 26.06
N VAL A 187 -5.64 0.84 25.04
CA VAL A 187 -4.19 0.60 25.10
C VAL A 187 -3.41 1.91 25.20
N PHE A 188 -3.73 2.92 24.38
CA PHE A 188 -3.06 4.22 24.46
C PHE A 188 -3.29 4.91 25.81
N HIS A 189 -4.52 4.85 26.31
CA HIS A 189 -4.86 5.39 27.63
C HIS A 189 -4.05 4.68 28.73
N ALA A 190 -4.04 3.36 28.75
CA ALA A 190 -3.30 2.57 29.73
C ALA A 190 -1.77 2.78 29.65
N ALA A 191 -1.26 3.08 28.47
CA ALA A 191 0.16 3.40 28.25
C ALA A 191 0.52 4.82 28.69
N GLY A 192 -0.46 5.68 28.98
CA GLY A 192 -0.24 7.07 29.39
C GLY A 192 0.41 7.93 28.31
N VAL A 193 0.22 7.59 27.03
CA VAL A 193 0.79 8.35 25.90
C VAL A 193 -0.13 9.49 25.49
N SER A 194 0.47 10.62 25.11
CA SER A 194 -0.26 11.74 24.50
C SER A 194 -0.52 11.46 23.04
N TRP A 195 -1.78 11.51 22.61
CA TRP A 195 -2.17 11.20 21.25
C TRP A 195 -3.34 12.07 20.79
N THR A 196 -3.53 12.18 19.50
CA THR A 196 -4.67 12.86 18.89
C THR A 196 -5.08 12.24 17.57
N MET A 197 -6.35 12.43 17.21
CA MET A 197 -6.88 12.10 15.89
C MET A 197 -7.32 13.36 15.17
N PRO A 198 -7.22 13.42 13.85
CA PRO A 198 -7.71 14.56 13.09
C PRO A 198 -9.22 14.47 12.86
N SER A 199 -9.91 15.62 12.90
CA SER A 199 -11.30 15.74 12.49
C SER A 199 -11.49 15.60 10.98
N ILE A 200 -10.46 15.98 10.20
CA ILE A 200 -10.40 15.87 8.73
C ILE A 200 -9.14 15.09 8.33
N TRP A 201 -9.16 14.42 7.18
CA TRP A 201 -8.00 13.62 6.72
C TRP A 201 -7.59 12.51 7.68
N TRP A 202 -8.55 11.97 8.40
CA TRP A 202 -8.34 10.95 9.42
C TRP A 202 -8.04 9.57 8.87
N GLU A 203 -8.31 9.33 7.57
CA GLU A 203 -8.06 8.04 6.97
C GLU A 203 -6.58 7.87 6.60
N GLY A 204 -5.91 6.94 7.28
CA GLY A 204 -4.58 6.45 6.94
C GLY A 204 -4.69 5.29 5.95
N THR A 205 -4.86 5.59 4.68
CA THR A 205 -4.96 4.56 3.64
C THR A 205 -3.59 4.07 3.20
N ASN A 206 -3.49 2.78 2.93
CA ASN A 206 -2.30 2.22 2.29
C ASN A 206 -2.25 2.62 0.81
N TYR A 207 -1.62 3.73 0.50
CA TYR A 207 -1.48 4.26 -0.86
C TYR A 207 -0.66 3.40 -1.80
N ALA A 208 0.03 2.38 -1.31
CA ALA A 208 0.69 1.40 -2.16
C ALA A 208 -0.30 0.61 -3.05
N MET A 209 -1.58 0.71 -2.75
CA MET A 209 -2.64 0.07 -3.54
C MET A 209 -3.15 0.91 -4.70
N PHE A 210 -2.81 2.21 -4.78
CA PHE A 210 -3.38 3.14 -5.76
C PHE A 210 -2.35 3.69 -6.74
#